data_2e4b7092557d1792b2846006362ce57f
#
_entry.id   2e4b7092557d1792b2846006362ce57f
#
_cell.length_a   1.000
_cell.length_b   1.000
_cell.length_c   1.000
_cell.angle_alpha   90.00
_cell.angle_beta   90.00
_cell.angle_gamma   90.00
#
_symmetry.space_group_name_H-M   'P 1'
#
loop_
_entity.id
_entity.type
_entity.pdbx_description
1 polymer ?
#
loop_
_entity_poly.entity_id
_entity_poly.type
_entity_poly.pdbx_seq_one_letter_code
_entity_poly.pdbx_strand_id
1 'polypeptide(L)'
;SAATELVSILFGGDTEKDFLNIGVVPWAGKVKVMRQGESYDSALTTSQAVDAFINPVTGTAQSEVWFANNSPVALLSAPEPTWSGCVFNRYLHDGLPTSDADALLGPVEVPDADWMAWEPIGFAGDPFPGSGKCAMTVGGSECTRCPYYGISPLDNVKQDVLDAISELQSPTGTTNIPAGLGWAWRALKPEAPFTEAVADPDYDLQRAIVLLTDGENTGGVGDGYKTVFGRGTPAGPEMNARLLALANNIKADGVIIYVIQFANSGGALQQLLKDVASGPNSPYYYYAPNGDALQQVFREIANHLSELRLAK
;
A
#
# COMPACT_ATOMS: atom_id res chain seq x y z
N SER A 1 9.87 11.69 -15.06
CA SER A 1 9.92 11.77 -13.60
C SER A 1 11.17 11.01 -13.08
N ALA A 2 11.53 11.21 -11.81
CA ALA A 2 12.69 10.51 -11.24
C ALA A 2 12.49 8.96 -11.21
N ALA A 3 11.28 8.50 -10.96
CA ALA A 3 10.96 7.06 -10.97
C ALA A 3 11.09 6.43 -12.38
N THR A 4 10.86 7.20 -13.45
CA THR A 4 11.05 6.69 -14.82
C THR A 4 12.50 6.36 -15.14
N GLU A 5 13.44 6.99 -14.44
CA GLU A 5 14.86 6.70 -14.56
C GLU A 5 15.19 5.29 -14.04
N LEU A 6 14.65 4.91 -12.87
CA LEU A 6 14.81 3.56 -12.32
C LEU A 6 14.31 2.51 -13.32
N VAL A 7 13.08 2.69 -13.83
CA VAL A 7 12.51 1.77 -14.83
C VAL A 7 13.40 1.67 -16.06
N SER A 8 13.88 2.82 -16.58
CA SER A 8 14.72 2.86 -17.77
C SER A 8 16.05 2.13 -17.58
N ILE A 9 16.66 2.21 -16.41
CA ILE A 9 17.90 1.51 -16.09
C ILE A 9 17.65 0.00 -15.96
N LEU A 10 16.62 -0.40 -15.22
CA LEU A 10 16.32 -1.81 -14.97
C LEU A 10 15.93 -2.56 -16.25
N PHE A 11 15.13 -1.95 -17.11
CA PHE A 11 14.79 -2.52 -18.42
C PHE A 11 15.93 -2.37 -19.45
N GLY A 12 16.76 -1.33 -19.31
CA GLY A 12 17.78 -1.01 -20.32
C GLY A 12 17.15 -0.73 -21.68
N GLY A 13 17.63 -1.44 -22.71
CA GLY A 13 17.10 -1.34 -24.07
C GLY A 13 15.86 -2.20 -24.36
N ASP A 14 15.47 -3.06 -23.41
CA ASP A 14 14.38 -4.00 -23.62
C ASP A 14 13.02 -3.34 -23.38
N THR A 15 12.02 -3.79 -24.13
CA THR A 15 10.61 -3.37 -23.96
C THR A 15 9.86 -4.28 -23.00
N GLU A 16 10.31 -5.50 -22.82
CA GLU A 16 9.79 -6.53 -21.96
C GLU A 16 10.94 -7.37 -21.37
N LYS A 17 10.81 -7.85 -20.13
CA LYS A 17 11.81 -8.72 -19.48
C LYS A 17 11.18 -9.82 -18.66
N ASP A 18 11.46 -11.08 -19.00
CA ASP A 18 10.89 -12.27 -18.34
C ASP A 18 11.17 -12.36 -16.84
N PHE A 19 12.28 -11.79 -16.37
CA PHE A 19 12.73 -11.89 -14.97
C PHE A 19 12.75 -10.53 -14.25
N LEU A 20 11.98 -9.57 -14.73
CA LEU A 20 11.81 -8.27 -14.09
C LEU A 20 10.34 -7.88 -14.10
N ASN A 21 9.74 -7.79 -12.92
CA ASN A 21 8.39 -7.31 -12.76
C ASN A 21 8.39 -6.09 -11.83
N ILE A 22 7.68 -5.04 -12.19
CA ILE A 22 7.57 -3.82 -11.42
C ILE A 22 6.09 -3.47 -11.24
N GLY A 23 5.66 -3.29 -10.00
CA GLY A 23 4.34 -2.76 -9.67
C GLY A 23 4.43 -1.34 -9.13
N VAL A 24 3.32 -0.61 -9.18
CA VAL A 24 3.22 0.75 -8.65
C VAL A 24 2.05 0.84 -7.69
N VAL A 25 2.31 1.26 -6.45
CA VAL A 25 1.31 1.38 -5.39
C VAL A 25 1.21 2.84 -4.95
N PRO A 26 0.28 3.61 -5.54
CA PRO A 26 0.02 4.98 -5.10
C PRO A 26 -0.70 4.98 -3.74
N TRP A 27 -0.29 5.84 -2.85
CA TRP A 27 -0.89 5.94 -1.54
C TRP A 27 -0.87 7.38 -1.00
N ALA A 28 -1.79 7.66 -0.07
CA ALA A 28 -1.88 8.87 0.72
C ALA A 28 -2.32 8.48 2.14
N GLY A 29 -3.36 9.06 2.72
CA GLY A 29 -4.01 8.52 3.92
C GLY A 29 -4.71 7.17 3.68
N LYS A 30 -4.95 6.83 2.42
CA LYS A 30 -5.61 5.61 1.97
C LYS A 30 -4.88 5.04 0.75
N VAL A 31 -5.21 3.81 0.40
CA VAL A 31 -4.79 3.16 -0.86
C VAL A 31 -6.04 2.82 -1.67
N LYS A 32 -6.02 3.13 -2.95
CA LYS A 32 -7.06 2.71 -3.89
C LYS A 32 -6.70 1.32 -4.43
N VAL A 33 -7.49 0.33 -4.03
CA VAL A 33 -7.24 -1.09 -4.37
C VAL A 33 -7.81 -1.50 -5.71
N MET A 34 -8.57 -0.64 -6.36
CA MET A 34 -8.97 -0.84 -7.75
C MET A 34 -7.75 -0.71 -8.65
N ARG A 35 -7.73 -1.47 -9.74
CA ARG A 35 -6.66 -1.35 -10.74
C ARG A 35 -6.65 0.05 -11.34
N GLN A 36 -5.48 0.51 -11.69
CA GLN A 36 -5.31 1.83 -12.32
C GLN A 36 -6.08 1.91 -13.64
N GLY A 37 -6.61 3.11 -13.94
CA GLY A 37 -7.37 3.38 -15.17
C GLY A 37 -8.83 2.96 -15.14
N GLU A 38 -9.28 2.27 -14.09
CA GLU A 38 -10.65 1.78 -14.02
C GLU A 38 -11.52 2.53 -13.01
N SER A 39 -12.81 2.59 -13.31
CA SER A 39 -13.83 3.20 -12.46
C SER A 39 -14.75 2.13 -11.89
N TYR A 40 -15.21 2.33 -10.65
CA TYR A 40 -16.16 1.42 -10.02
C TYR A 40 -17.50 1.42 -10.77
N ASP A 41 -18.01 0.23 -11.03
CA ASP A 41 -19.35 -0.01 -11.54
C ASP A 41 -20.08 -1.02 -10.64
N SER A 42 -21.07 -0.54 -9.90
CA SER A 42 -21.83 -1.37 -8.97
C SER A 42 -22.61 -2.49 -9.66
N ALA A 43 -22.92 -2.36 -10.96
CA ALA A 43 -23.60 -3.40 -11.73
C ALA A 43 -22.70 -4.63 -11.98
N LEU A 44 -21.39 -4.49 -11.82
CA LEU A 44 -20.40 -5.55 -12.01
C LEU A 44 -19.86 -6.09 -10.67
N THR A 45 -20.45 -5.68 -9.54
CA THR A 45 -20.09 -6.24 -8.22
C THR A 45 -20.68 -7.64 -8.08
N THR A 46 -19.84 -8.59 -7.68
CA THR A 46 -20.24 -9.99 -7.46
C THR A 46 -19.96 -10.38 -6.02
N SER A 47 -20.73 -11.36 -5.52
CA SER A 47 -20.47 -11.98 -4.23
C SER A 47 -19.97 -13.41 -4.39
N GLN A 48 -19.20 -13.87 -3.40
CA GLN A 48 -18.68 -15.22 -3.30
C GLN A 48 -18.91 -15.78 -1.90
N ALA A 49 -19.44 -16.99 -1.82
CA ALA A 49 -19.56 -17.71 -0.57
C ALA A 49 -18.17 -18.13 -0.04
N VAL A 50 -17.96 -17.97 1.26
CA VAL A 50 -16.76 -18.35 1.99
C VAL A 50 -17.13 -19.06 3.28
N ASP A 51 -16.15 -19.66 3.96
CA ASP A 51 -16.37 -20.20 5.29
C ASP A 51 -16.87 -19.11 6.25
N ALA A 52 -17.73 -19.50 7.18
CA ALA A 52 -18.33 -18.53 8.11
C ALA A 52 -17.26 -17.90 9.01
N PHE A 53 -17.28 -16.58 9.12
CA PHE A 53 -16.42 -15.79 9.99
C PHE A 53 -17.22 -14.71 10.69
N ILE A 54 -16.66 -14.10 11.71
CA ILE A 54 -17.26 -12.93 12.36
C ILE A 54 -16.78 -11.68 11.63
N ASN A 55 -17.73 -10.91 11.07
CA ASN A 55 -17.39 -9.62 10.48
C ASN A 55 -16.88 -8.67 11.57
N PRO A 56 -15.63 -8.19 11.48
CA PRO A 56 -15.01 -7.40 12.54
C PRO A 56 -15.64 -6.00 12.70
N VAL A 57 -16.34 -5.52 11.67
CA VAL A 57 -17.01 -4.22 11.69
C VAL A 57 -18.37 -4.30 12.39
N THR A 58 -19.16 -5.32 12.05
CA THR A 58 -20.53 -5.46 12.55
C THR A 58 -20.63 -6.36 13.79
N GLY A 59 -19.64 -7.20 14.05
CA GLY A 59 -19.66 -8.21 15.11
C GLY A 59 -20.63 -9.37 14.85
N THR A 60 -21.08 -9.56 13.60
CA THR A 60 -22.06 -10.60 13.21
C THR A 60 -21.42 -11.66 12.35
N ALA A 61 -21.97 -12.88 12.39
CA ALA A 61 -21.53 -13.97 11.51
C ALA A 61 -21.81 -13.61 10.04
N GLN A 62 -20.84 -13.87 9.19
CA GLN A 62 -20.87 -13.66 7.75
C GLN A 62 -20.26 -14.85 7.04
N SER A 63 -20.79 -15.21 5.86
CA SER A 63 -20.27 -16.31 5.02
C SER A 63 -20.20 -15.92 3.55
N GLU A 64 -20.06 -14.65 3.28
CA GLU A 64 -20.02 -14.10 1.94
C GLU A 64 -19.04 -12.90 1.90
N VAL A 65 -18.32 -12.75 0.79
CA VAL A 65 -17.49 -11.58 0.50
C VAL A 65 -17.83 -11.06 -0.89
N TRP A 66 -17.50 -9.80 -1.16
CA TRP A 66 -17.82 -9.15 -2.43
C TRP A 66 -16.55 -8.78 -3.19
N PHE A 67 -16.66 -8.76 -4.52
CA PHE A 67 -15.62 -8.30 -5.42
C PHE A 67 -16.19 -7.19 -6.31
N ALA A 68 -15.56 -6.05 -6.31
CA ALA A 68 -15.84 -5.00 -7.27
C ALA A 68 -15.31 -5.39 -8.66
N ASN A 69 -15.92 -4.89 -9.71
CA ASN A 69 -15.69 -5.29 -11.11
C ASN A 69 -14.22 -5.37 -11.57
N ASN A 70 -13.37 -4.58 -11.01
CA ASN A 70 -11.98 -4.44 -11.45
C ASN A 70 -10.97 -4.45 -10.29
N SER A 71 -11.41 -4.93 -9.15
CA SER A 71 -10.55 -5.14 -7.99
C SER A 71 -10.50 -6.62 -7.64
N PRO A 72 -9.32 -7.22 -7.48
CA PRO A 72 -9.18 -8.58 -7.01
C PRO A 72 -9.36 -8.70 -5.49
N VAL A 73 -9.61 -7.57 -4.80
CA VAL A 73 -9.66 -7.49 -3.34
C VAL A 73 -11.04 -7.90 -2.84
N ALA A 74 -11.09 -8.90 -1.97
CA ALA A 74 -12.32 -9.30 -1.30
C ALA A 74 -12.77 -8.22 -0.32
N LEU A 75 -14.06 -7.89 -0.35
CA LEU A 75 -14.66 -6.83 0.46
C LEU A 75 -15.66 -7.43 1.45
N LEU A 76 -15.73 -6.84 2.65
CA LEU A 76 -16.66 -7.24 3.72
C LEU A 76 -18.12 -6.89 3.39
N SER A 77 -18.33 -5.91 2.52
CA SER A 77 -19.66 -5.51 2.07
C SER A 77 -19.64 -5.11 0.59
N ALA A 78 -20.78 -5.16 -0.07
CA ALA A 78 -20.92 -4.58 -1.40
C ALA A 78 -20.71 -3.06 -1.30
N PRO A 79 -19.78 -2.48 -2.07
CA PRO A 79 -19.56 -1.04 -2.01
C PRO A 79 -20.78 -0.24 -2.48
N GLU A 80 -20.96 0.92 -1.90
CA GLU A 80 -21.96 1.89 -2.36
C GLU A 80 -21.64 2.41 -3.77
N PRO A 81 -22.64 2.80 -4.58
CA PRO A 81 -22.42 3.25 -5.97
C PRO A 81 -21.41 4.40 -6.13
N THR A 82 -21.16 5.17 -5.08
CA THR A 82 -20.22 6.28 -5.07
C THR A 82 -18.82 5.89 -4.57
N TRP A 83 -18.57 4.59 -4.34
CA TRP A 83 -17.28 4.12 -3.88
C TRP A 83 -16.16 4.42 -4.88
N SER A 84 -15.04 4.91 -4.38
CA SER A 84 -13.89 5.33 -5.18
C SER A 84 -12.73 4.33 -5.16
N GLY A 85 -12.93 3.17 -4.56
CA GLY A 85 -11.96 2.08 -4.60
C GLY A 85 -11.02 1.98 -3.41
N CYS A 86 -11.25 2.71 -2.33
CA CYS A 86 -10.44 2.59 -1.11
C CYS A 86 -11.00 1.59 -0.12
N VAL A 87 -10.09 0.98 0.62
CA VAL A 87 -10.42 0.07 1.72
C VAL A 87 -9.75 0.51 3.01
N PHE A 88 -10.29 0.01 4.10
CA PHE A 88 -9.77 0.17 5.44
C PHE A 88 -8.66 -0.86 5.71
N ASN A 89 -7.72 -0.53 6.59
CA ASN A 89 -6.74 -1.52 7.04
C ASN A 89 -7.42 -2.61 7.86
N ARG A 90 -6.99 -3.85 7.70
CA ARG A 90 -7.47 -4.95 8.53
C ARG A 90 -6.92 -4.81 9.95
N TYR A 91 -7.70 -5.20 10.94
CA TYR A 91 -7.28 -5.28 12.34
C TYR A 91 -7.80 -6.56 12.98
N LEU A 92 -7.14 -7.02 14.03
CA LEU A 92 -7.58 -8.19 14.79
C LEU A 92 -8.76 -7.83 15.69
N HIS A 93 -9.75 -8.70 15.74
CA HIS A 93 -10.88 -8.58 16.66
C HIS A 93 -10.55 -9.24 18.02
N ASP A 94 -9.44 -8.81 18.63
CA ASP A 94 -8.94 -9.32 19.92
C ASP A 94 -9.32 -8.44 21.11
N GLY A 95 -10.16 -7.44 20.90
CA GLY A 95 -10.55 -6.46 21.90
C GLY A 95 -9.51 -5.35 22.14
N LEU A 96 -8.40 -5.38 21.42
CA LEU A 96 -7.36 -4.35 21.50
C LEU A 96 -7.49 -3.41 20.31
N PRO A 97 -7.75 -2.12 20.52
CA PRO A 97 -7.95 -1.16 19.42
C PRO A 97 -6.66 -0.86 18.64
N THR A 98 -5.54 -1.48 19.00
CA THR A 98 -4.21 -1.25 18.42
C THR A 98 -3.70 -2.42 17.61
N SER A 99 -4.42 -3.53 17.53
CA SER A 99 -3.99 -4.71 16.77
C SER A 99 -4.25 -4.53 15.28
N ASP A 100 -3.20 -4.39 14.50
CA ASP A 100 -3.24 -4.28 13.05
C ASP A 100 -2.83 -5.63 12.43
N ALA A 101 -3.80 -6.32 11.81
CA ALA A 101 -3.57 -7.62 11.20
C ALA A 101 -2.50 -7.56 10.11
N ASP A 102 -2.50 -6.50 9.31
CA ASP A 102 -1.55 -6.35 8.21
C ASP A 102 -0.12 -6.17 8.70
N ALA A 103 0.06 -5.48 9.83
CA ALA A 103 1.38 -5.26 10.41
C ALA A 103 1.89 -6.46 11.21
N LEU A 104 1.01 -7.21 11.87
CA LEU A 104 1.39 -8.25 12.83
C LEU A 104 1.44 -9.65 12.24
N LEU A 105 0.53 -9.99 11.33
CA LEU A 105 0.34 -11.37 10.85
C LEU A 105 0.75 -11.58 9.39
N GLY A 106 0.94 -10.53 8.65
CA GLY A 106 1.39 -10.63 7.26
C GLY A 106 0.38 -10.18 6.21
N PRO A 107 0.77 -10.22 4.94
CA PRO A 107 0.07 -9.50 3.89
C PRO A 107 -1.12 -10.26 3.29
N VAL A 108 -1.17 -11.57 3.41
CA VAL A 108 -2.08 -12.41 2.62
C VAL A 108 -3.13 -13.07 3.47
N GLU A 109 -2.73 -13.98 4.32
CA GLU A 109 -3.63 -14.69 5.22
C GLU A 109 -3.42 -14.25 6.66
N VAL A 110 -4.51 -14.19 7.38
CA VAL A 110 -4.53 -13.90 8.81
C VAL A 110 -5.31 -15.03 9.47
N PRO A 111 -4.66 -16.20 9.72
CA PRO A 111 -5.36 -17.43 10.09
C PRO A 111 -6.20 -17.34 11.35
N ASP A 112 -5.77 -16.49 12.29
CA ASP A 112 -6.46 -16.30 13.58
C ASP A 112 -7.24 -14.99 13.62
N ALA A 113 -7.37 -14.28 12.50
CA ALA A 113 -8.18 -13.09 12.41
C ALA A 113 -9.53 -13.43 11.79
N ASP A 114 -10.58 -12.93 12.38
CA ASP A 114 -11.94 -13.01 11.82
C ASP A 114 -12.08 -12.19 10.52
N TRP A 115 -10.96 -11.79 9.92
CA TRP A 115 -10.92 -10.83 8.84
C TRP A 115 -10.39 -11.42 7.53
N MET A 116 -11.27 -11.95 6.72
CA MET A 116 -10.95 -12.52 5.40
C MET A 116 -11.04 -11.50 4.26
N ALA A 117 -11.59 -10.31 4.52
CA ALA A 117 -11.85 -9.29 3.52
C ALA A 117 -11.63 -7.88 4.10
N TRP A 118 -11.66 -6.88 3.25
CA TRP A 118 -11.46 -5.47 3.63
C TRP A 118 -12.77 -4.70 3.62
N GLU A 119 -12.95 -3.80 4.57
CA GLU A 119 -14.09 -2.87 4.59
C GLU A 119 -13.91 -1.80 3.52
N PRO A 120 -14.86 -1.62 2.56
CA PRO A 120 -14.84 -0.54 1.61
C PRO A 120 -15.10 0.80 2.30
N ILE A 121 -14.29 1.82 1.99
CA ILE A 121 -14.40 3.18 2.52
C ILE A 121 -14.23 4.22 1.42
N GLY A 122 -14.56 5.48 1.71
CA GLY A 122 -14.37 6.58 0.77
C GLY A 122 -15.52 6.74 -0.22
N PHE A 123 -16.75 6.48 0.20
CA PHE A 123 -17.97 6.75 -0.55
C PHE A 123 -18.81 7.89 0.10
N ALA A 124 -19.79 8.38 -0.60
CA ALA A 124 -20.67 9.43 -0.09
C ALA A 124 -21.52 8.90 1.08
N GLY A 125 -21.42 9.56 2.24
CA GLY A 125 -22.15 9.14 3.44
C GLY A 125 -21.53 7.98 4.22
N ASP A 126 -20.29 7.63 3.92
CA ASP A 126 -19.53 6.60 4.61
C ASP A 126 -19.65 6.70 6.14
N PRO A 127 -20.28 5.74 6.82
CA PRO A 127 -20.49 5.79 8.27
C PRO A 127 -19.28 5.28 9.05
N PHE A 128 -18.29 4.72 8.39
CA PHE A 128 -17.23 3.94 9.02
C PHE A 128 -16.11 4.79 9.59
N PRO A 129 -15.61 4.35 10.68
CA PRO A 129 -16.17 4.30 12.02
C PRO A 129 -16.33 5.71 12.57
N GLY A 130 -17.54 6.19 12.58
CA GLY A 130 -17.89 7.56 13.01
C GLY A 130 -17.47 8.63 12.01
N SER A 131 -17.26 8.23 10.76
CA SER A 131 -16.72 9.04 9.69
C SER A 131 -17.77 9.82 8.91
N GLY A 132 -19.03 9.82 9.26
CA GLY A 132 -20.14 10.44 8.51
C GLY A 132 -19.84 11.79 7.81
N LYS A 133 -18.58 12.20 7.81
CA LYS A 133 -18.05 13.40 7.15
C LYS A 133 -16.96 13.11 6.12
N CYS A 134 -16.60 11.86 5.91
CA CYS A 134 -15.55 11.48 4.94
C CYS A 134 -16.07 11.15 3.56
N ALA A 135 -17.26 11.66 3.24
CA ALA A 135 -17.72 11.68 1.87
C ALA A 135 -16.71 12.35 0.94
N MET A 136 -16.46 11.78 -0.22
CA MET A 136 -15.52 12.31 -1.23
C MET A 136 -15.77 13.78 -1.61
N THR A 137 -16.96 14.30 -1.35
CA THR A 137 -17.39 15.63 -1.76
C THR A 137 -17.19 16.71 -0.69
N VAL A 138 -16.82 16.35 0.52
CA VAL A 138 -16.72 17.33 1.61
C VAL A 138 -15.26 17.64 1.88
N GLY A 139 -14.85 18.82 1.48
CA GLY A 139 -13.54 19.40 1.76
C GLY A 139 -13.34 19.77 3.22
N GLY A 140 -13.54 18.83 4.15
CA GLY A 140 -13.14 19.00 5.54
C GLY A 140 -11.67 18.61 5.69
N SER A 141 -10.92 19.38 6.48
CA SER A 141 -9.49 19.14 6.76
C SER A 141 -9.22 17.83 7.51
N GLU A 142 -10.25 17.08 7.84
CA GLU A 142 -10.18 15.86 8.65
C GLU A 142 -10.38 14.56 7.84
N CYS A 143 -10.77 14.66 6.57
CA CYS A 143 -11.05 13.51 5.73
C CYS A 143 -10.13 13.45 4.54
N THR A 144 -9.30 12.42 4.49
CA THR A 144 -8.47 12.15 3.34
C THR A 144 -9.30 11.50 2.24
N ARG A 145 -9.30 12.11 1.05
CA ARG A 145 -9.91 11.51 -0.14
C ARG A 145 -9.19 10.22 -0.50
N CYS A 146 -9.95 9.30 -1.11
CA CYS A 146 -9.35 8.18 -1.80
C CYS A 146 -8.43 8.71 -2.90
N PRO A 147 -7.19 8.20 -3.05
CA PRO A 147 -6.32 8.57 -4.15
C PRO A 147 -7.01 8.35 -5.50
N TYR A 148 -6.72 9.22 -6.45
CA TYR A 148 -7.29 9.09 -7.79
C TYR A 148 -6.76 7.85 -8.51
N TYR A 149 -5.50 7.53 -8.29
CA TYR A 149 -4.79 6.43 -8.94
C TYR A 149 -4.88 5.15 -8.12
N GLY A 150 -5.15 4.03 -8.80
CA GLY A 150 -5.19 2.70 -8.23
C GLY A 150 -3.84 1.99 -8.26
N ILE A 151 -3.80 0.77 -7.72
CA ILE A 151 -2.65 -0.10 -7.78
C ILE A 151 -2.44 -0.59 -9.23
N SER A 152 -1.21 -0.48 -9.73
CA SER A 152 -0.74 -1.25 -10.87
C SER A 152 0.03 -2.46 -10.33
N PRO A 153 -0.49 -3.68 -10.50
CA PRO A 153 0.20 -4.88 -10.04
C PRO A 153 1.52 -5.09 -10.78
N LEU A 154 2.25 -6.12 -10.43
CA LEU A 154 3.52 -6.45 -11.08
C LEU A 154 3.34 -6.68 -12.58
N ASP A 155 4.20 -6.04 -13.37
CA ASP A 155 4.21 -6.13 -14.82
C ASP A 155 5.64 -6.17 -15.35
N ASN A 156 5.86 -6.91 -16.42
CA ASN A 156 7.16 -7.07 -17.10
C ASN A 156 7.29 -6.26 -18.39
N VAL A 157 6.27 -5.49 -18.74
CA VAL A 157 6.24 -4.59 -19.89
C VAL A 157 6.64 -3.19 -19.49
N LYS A 158 7.74 -2.70 -20.02
CA LYS A 158 8.33 -1.39 -19.69
C LYS A 158 7.32 -0.24 -19.84
N GLN A 159 6.57 -0.24 -20.95
CA GLN A 159 5.65 0.87 -21.25
C GLN A 159 4.52 0.93 -20.24
N ASP A 160 3.96 -0.20 -19.83
CA ASP A 160 2.84 -0.25 -18.88
C ASP A 160 3.26 0.30 -17.52
N VAL A 161 4.49 -0.02 -17.07
CA VAL A 161 5.07 0.55 -15.84
C VAL A 161 5.30 2.07 -15.98
N LEU A 162 5.80 2.53 -17.13
CA LEU A 162 6.02 3.96 -17.38
C LEU A 162 4.70 4.73 -17.42
N ASP A 163 3.66 4.16 -18.02
CA ASP A 163 2.32 4.76 -18.08
C ASP A 163 1.73 4.87 -16.68
N ALA A 164 1.84 3.81 -15.87
CA ALA A 164 1.44 3.81 -14.47
C ALA A 164 2.11 4.93 -13.66
N ILE A 165 3.42 5.15 -13.85
CA ILE A 165 4.15 6.24 -13.21
C ILE A 165 3.73 7.61 -13.76
N SER A 166 3.50 7.73 -15.06
CA SER A 166 3.16 9.00 -15.71
C SER A 166 1.83 9.57 -15.26
N GLU A 167 0.90 8.70 -14.86
CA GLU A 167 -0.41 9.08 -14.36
C GLU A 167 -0.37 9.62 -12.92
N LEU A 168 0.70 9.37 -12.15
CA LEU A 168 0.85 9.84 -10.77
C LEU A 168 1.07 11.35 -10.72
N GLN A 169 -0.01 12.10 -10.83
CA GLN A 169 -0.01 13.56 -10.80
C GLN A 169 -0.87 14.09 -9.66
N SER A 170 -0.54 15.29 -9.18
CA SER A 170 -1.34 16.00 -8.18
C SER A 170 -1.57 15.20 -6.88
N PRO A 171 -0.52 14.87 -6.13
CA PRO A 171 -0.66 14.19 -4.86
C PRO A 171 -1.51 15.03 -3.90
N THR A 172 -2.43 14.37 -3.20
CA THR A 172 -3.33 15.03 -2.24
C THR A 172 -3.56 14.12 -1.05
N GLY A 173 -3.87 14.71 0.10
CA GLY A 173 -4.31 13.98 1.28
C GLY A 173 -3.26 13.95 2.39
N THR A 174 -3.50 13.09 3.38
CA THR A 174 -2.62 12.83 4.51
C THR A 174 -1.64 11.68 4.16
N THR A 175 -0.84 11.27 5.13
CA THR A 175 0.24 10.30 4.94
C THR A 175 0.00 9.09 5.83
N ASN A 176 -0.21 7.91 5.22
CA ASN A 176 -0.33 6.62 5.89
C ASN A 176 0.68 5.64 5.28
N ILE A 177 1.93 5.73 5.74
CA ILE A 177 3.04 4.90 5.22
C ILE A 177 2.76 3.41 5.43
N PRO A 178 2.24 2.93 6.60
CA PRO A 178 1.90 1.52 6.78
C PRO A 178 0.94 0.98 5.72
N ALA A 179 -0.08 1.74 5.34
CA ALA A 179 -1.02 1.31 4.30
C ALA A 179 -0.30 1.13 2.94
N GLY A 180 0.48 2.12 2.52
CA GLY A 180 1.25 2.02 1.27
C GLY A 180 2.22 0.84 1.27
N LEU A 181 2.97 0.67 2.35
CA LEU A 181 3.96 -0.40 2.49
C LEU A 181 3.30 -1.79 2.53
N GLY A 182 2.18 -1.94 3.25
CA GLY A 182 1.44 -3.20 3.34
C GLY A 182 0.87 -3.63 1.99
N TRP A 183 0.31 -2.70 1.22
CA TRP A 183 -0.19 -3.01 -0.12
C TRP A 183 0.92 -3.31 -1.12
N ALA A 184 2.09 -2.65 -1.00
CA ALA A 184 3.27 -3.00 -1.80
C ALA A 184 3.77 -4.41 -1.49
N TRP A 185 3.74 -4.81 -0.22
CA TRP A 185 4.11 -6.19 0.17
C TRP A 185 3.15 -7.22 -0.41
N ARG A 186 1.81 -6.95 -0.40
CA ARG A 186 0.81 -7.83 -1.04
C ARG A 186 1.09 -8.02 -2.52
N ALA A 187 1.44 -6.95 -3.22
CA ALA A 187 1.76 -7.04 -4.65
C ALA A 187 2.99 -7.91 -4.96
N LEU A 188 3.86 -8.16 -3.98
CA LEU A 188 5.04 -9.02 -4.12
C LEU A 188 4.77 -10.50 -3.78
N LYS A 189 3.56 -10.84 -3.38
CA LYS A 189 3.16 -12.21 -3.04
C LYS A 189 2.37 -12.84 -4.19
N PRO A 190 2.58 -14.15 -4.46
CA PRO A 190 1.83 -14.85 -5.51
C PRO A 190 0.40 -15.20 -5.14
N GLU A 191 0.00 -14.93 -3.91
CA GLU A 191 -1.33 -15.20 -3.38
C GLU A 191 -2.28 -14.02 -3.59
N ALA A 192 -3.59 -14.28 -3.50
CA ALA A 192 -4.59 -13.24 -3.57
C ALA A 192 -4.32 -12.10 -2.54
N PRO A 193 -4.64 -10.86 -2.85
CA PRO A 193 -5.46 -10.42 -3.98
C PRO A 193 -4.71 -10.17 -5.29
N PHE A 194 -3.39 -10.03 -5.28
CA PHE A 194 -2.58 -9.83 -6.47
C PHE A 194 -1.74 -11.08 -6.73
N THR A 195 -1.96 -11.74 -7.86
CA THR A 195 -1.37 -13.05 -8.18
C THR A 195 -0.31 -12.98 -9.26
N GLU A 196 0.14 -11.79 -9.59
CA GLU A 196 1.12 -11.52 -10.64
C GLU A 196 2.57 -11.85 -10.24
N ALA A 197 2.83 -12.00 -8.93
CA ALA A 197 4.15 -12.40 -8.45
C ALA A 197 4.44 -13.87 -8.78
N VAL A 198 5.71 -14.18 -9.03
CA VAL A 198 6.15 -15.54 -9.33
C VAL A 198 6.07 -16.41 -8.08
N ALA A 199 5.36 -17.54 -8.19
CA ALA A 199 5.32 -18.58 -7.16
C ALA A 199 6.42 -19.62 -7.43
N ASP A 200 7.14 -20.03 -6.39
CA ASP A 200 8.12 -21.12 -6.41
C ASP A 200 9.06 -21.11 -7.63
N PRO A 201 9.79 -20.01 -7.88
CA PRO A 201 10.71 -19.94 -9.00
C PRO A 201 11.87 -20.93 -8.82
N ASP A 202 12.33 -21.51 -9.93
CA ASP A 202 13.51 -22.37 -9.99
C ASP A 202 14.84 -21.58 -10.04
N TYR A 203 14.77 -20.28 -9.76
CA TYR A 203 15.88 -19.34 -9.71
C TYR A 203 15.81 -18.46 -8.46
N ASP A 204 16.92 -17.84 -8.10
CA ASP A 204 16.98 -16.91 -6.97
C ASP A 204 16.16 -15.64 -7.27
N LEU A 205 15.00 -15.53 -6.61
CA LEU A 205 14.12 -14.38 -6.73
C LEU A 205 14.46 -13.32 -5.70
N GLN A 206 14.81 -12.12 -6.15
CA GLN A 206 14.97 -10.96 -5.29
C GLN A 206 13.69 -10.10 -5.30
N ARG A 207 13.09 -9.91 -4.13
CA ARG A 207 11.95 -9.00 -3.93
C ARG A 207 12.41 -7.71 -3.28
N ALA A 208 11.93 -6.58 -3.78
CA ALA A 208 12.28 -5.28 -3.22
C ALA A 208 11.09 -4.30 -3.26
N ILE A 209 11.04 -3.40 -2.29
CA ILE A 209 10.12 -2.26 -2.25
C ILE A 209 10.96 -0.99 -2.25
N VAL A 210 10.60 -0.03 -3.11
CA VAL A 210 11.13 1.33 -3.07
C VAL A 210 10.04 2.26 -2.51
N LEU A 211 10.18 2.62 -1.25
CA LEU A 211 9.27 3.51 -0.54
C LEU A 211 9.74 4.96 -0.69
N LEU A 212 8.92 5.82 -1.26
CA LEU A 212 9.14 7.27 -1.35
C LEU A 212 8.10 8.00 -0.51
N THR A 213 8.56 8.85 0.40
CA THR A 213 7.68 9.73 1.21
C THR A 213 8.31 11.10 1.42
N ASP A 214 7.47 12.14 1.46
CA ASP A 214 7.83 13.52 1.76
C ASP A 214 7.34 13.98 3.14
N GLY A 215 6.65 13.09 3.88
CA GLY A 215 5.99 13.45 5.12
C GLY A 215 6.05 12.40 6.22
N GLU A 216 5.69 12.86 7.41
CA GLU A 216 5.45 12.03 8.57
C GLU A 216 4.08 11.34 8.48
N ASN A 217 3.90 10.22 9.19
CA ASN A 217 2.60 9.62 9.34
C ASN A 217 1.62 10.62 9.97
N THR A 218 0.60 11.00 9.22
CA THR A 218 -0.45 11.92 9.65
C THR A 218 -1.81 11.33 9.36
N GLY A 219 -2.35 10.59 10.31
CA GLY A 219 -3.71 10.06 10.19
C GLY A 219 -4.75 11.16 10.33
N GLY A 220 -5.69 11.24 9.40
CA GLY A 220 -6.92 12.03 9.51
C GLY A 220 -8.08 11.21 10.07
N VAL A 221 -9.19 11.88 10.42
CA VAL A 221 -10.45 11.19 10.70
C VAL A 221 -10.87 10.43 9.44
N GLY A 222 -11.08 9.12 9.56
CA GLY A 222 -11.51 8.27 8.43
C GLY A 222 -10.39 7.66 7.59
N ASP A 223 -9.12 7.87 7.90
CA ASP A 223 -8.05 7.11 7.26
C ASP A 223 -7.63 5.86 8.05
N GLY A 224 -8.51 5.37 8.85
CA GLY A 224 -8.45 4.06 9.47
C GLY A 224 -7.77 4.07 10.82
N TYR A 225 -6.53 4.38 10.87
CA TYR A 225 -5.75 4.32 12.11
C TYR A 225 -6.30 5.23 13.21
N LYS A 226 -6.62 6.48 12.89
CA LYS A 226 -7.13 7.42 13.90
C LYS A 226 -8.51 7.05 14.43
N THR A 227 -9.32 6.40 13.61
CA THR A 227 -10.71 6.12 13.96
C THR A 227 -10.86 4.81 14.72
N VAL A 228 -10.12 3.78 14.37
CA VAL A 228 -10.16 2.45 15.01
C VAL A 228 -9.10 2.33 16.08
N PHE A 229 -7.87 2.75 15.78
CA PHE A 229 -6.70 2.49 16.60
C PHE A 229 -6.26 3.67 17.47
N GLY A 230 -6.84 4.85 17.32
CA GLY A 230 -6.37 6.04 18.00
C GLY A 230 -7.39 7.15 18.18
N ARG A 231 -8.65 6.84 18.46
CA ARG A 231 -9.63 7.87 18.80
C ARG A 231 -9.14 8.73 19.96
N GLY A 232 -8.92 10.01 19.68
CA GLY A 232 -8.52 11.00 20.68
C GLY A 232 -7.03 11.12 20.92
N THR A 233 -6.19 10.25 20.33
CA THR A 233 -4.73 10.37 20.33
C THR A 233 -4.21 10.84 18.97
N PRO A 234 -3.06 11.53 18.92
CA PRO A 234 -2.34 11.72 17.67
C PRO A 234 -2.03 10.35 17.07
N ALA A 235 -2.53 10.07 15.88
CA ALA A 235 -2.35 8.77 15.23
C ALA A 235 -0.87 8.48 14.91
N GLY A 236 -0.04 9.50 14.82
CA GLY A 236 1.36 9.41 14.42
C GLY A 236 2.20 8.37 15.19
N PRO A 237 2.28 8.41 16.53
CA PRO A 237 3.11 7.46 17.28
C PRO A 237 2.67 6.01 17.11
N GLU A 238 1.37 5.75 17.06
CA GLU A 238 0.82 4.40 16.88
C GLU A 238 1.03 3.90 15.45
N MET A 239 0.83 4.76 14.45
CA MET A 239 1.14 4.46 13.06
C MET A 239 2.63 4.16 12.88
N ASN A 240 3.52 4.89 13.56
CA ASN A 240 4.95 4.64 13.52
C ASN A 240 5.32 3.28 14.12
N ALA A 241 4.70 2.89 15.23
CA ALA A 241 4.93 1.58 15.83
C ALA A 241 4.48 0.44 14.89
N ARG A 242 3.34 0.58 14.25
CA ARG A 242 2.85 -0.39 13.25
C ARG A 242 3.71 -0.42 12.00
N LEU A 243 4.17 0.74 11.54
CA LEU A 243 5.09 0.82 10.40
C LEU A 243 6.37 0.03 10.67
N LEU A 244 6.94 0.15 11.87
CA LEU A 244 8.15 -0.60 12.26
C LEU A 244 7.87 -2.09 12.37
N ALA A 245 6.74 -2.50 12.95
CA ALA A 245 6.35 -3.91 13.02
C ALA A 245 6.18 -4.50 11.61
N LEU A 246 5.47 -3.82 10.74
CA LEU A 246 5.26 -4.20 9.33
C LEU A 246 6.61 -4.30 8.58
N ALA A 247 7.46 -3.29 8.69
CA ALA A 247 8.78 -3.29 8.04
C ALA A 247 9.67 -4.45 8.51
N ASN A 248 9.61 -4.79 9.80
CA ASN A 248 10.36 -5.93 10.33
C ASN A 248 9.84 -7.27 9.78
N ASN A 249 8.52 -7.43 9.65
CA ASN A 249 7.94 -8.63 9.04
C ASN A 249 8.30 -8.73 7.55
N ILE A 250 8.26 -7.63 6.82
CA ILE A 250 8.68 -7.58 5.41
C ILE A 250 10.15 -7.97 5.24
N LYS A 251 11.02 -7.44 6.09
CA LYS A 251 12.46 -7.80 6.09
C LYS A 251 12.68 -9.26 6.48
N ALA A 252 11.93 -9.78 7.45
CA ALA A 252 11.99 -11.19 7.83
C ALA A 252 11.52 -12.14 6.72
N ASP A 253 10.63 -11.68 5.84
CA ASP A 253 10.19 -12.37 4.62
C ASP A 253 11.23 -12.28 3.47
N GLY A 254 12.41 -11.70 3.71
CA GLY A 254 13.47 -11.59 2.72
C GLY A 254 13.29 -10.47 1.70
N VAL A 255 12.34 -9.56 1.90
CA VAL A 255 12.12 -8.43 1.01
C VAL A 255 13.04 -7.26 1.39
N ILE A 256 13.74 -6.70 0.42
CA ILE A 256 14.56 -5.50 0.60
C ILE A 256 13.67 -4.27 0.58
N ILE A 257 13.83 -3.39 1.57
CA ILE A 257 13.15 -2.09 1.63
C ILE A 257 14.17 -0.98 1.39
N TYR A 258 14.06 -0.30 0.25
CA TYR A 258 14.71 0.97 -0.01
C TYR A 258 13.80 2.10 0.41
N VAL A 259 14.33 3.09 1.10
CA VAL A 259 13.55 4.25 1.56
C VAL A 259 14.16 5.53 1.07
N ILE A 260 13.35 6.36 0.45
CA ILE A 260 13.70 7.70 -0.02
C ILE A 260 12.87 8.71 0.79
N GLN A 261 13.55 9.49 1.61
CA GLN A 261 12.97 10.66 2.28
C GLN A 261 13.11 11.87 1.36
N PHE A 262 12.02 12.43 0.88
CA PHE A 262 12.03 13.53 -0.07
C PHE A 262 11.70 14.87 0.59
N ALA A 263 12.52 15.89 0.34
CA ALA A 263 12.34 17.30 0.71
C ALA A 263 12.22 17.59 2.22
N ASN A 264 11.62 16.76 3.02
CA ASN A 264 11.44 16.93 4.46
C ASN A 264 12.69 16.45 5.21
N SER A 265 13.39 17.34 5.93
CA SER A 265 14.62 17.03 6.67
C SER A 265 14.41 16.76 8.16
N GLY A 266 13.16 16.52 8.60
CA GLY A 266 12.83 16.30 10.02
C GLY A 266 13.59 15.10 10.61
N GLY A 267 14.33 15.31 11.72
CA GLY A 267 15.20 14.30 12.32
C GLY A 267 14.41 13.08 12.88
N ALA A 268 13.23 13.30 13.42
CA ALA A 268 12.37 12.20 13.92
C ALA A 268 11.88 11.32 12.76
N LEU A 269 11.44 11.91 11.66
CA LEU A 269 11.09 11.21 10.44
C LEU A 269 12.29 10.47 9.88
N GLN A 270 13.45 11.11 9.83
CA GLN A 270 14.68 10.51 9.35
C GLN A 270 15.03 9.22 10.11
N GLN A 271 14.97 9.25 11.44
CA GLN A 271 15.27 8.07 12.25
C GLN A 271 14.27 6.95 11.99
N LEU A 272 12.97 7.27 11.99
CA LEU A 272 11.91 6.30 11.67
C LEU A 272 12.15 5.62 10.30
N LEU A 273 12.44 6.41 9.27
CA LEU A 273 12.63 5.89 7.92
C LEU A 273 13.91 5.06 7.77
N LYS A 274 14.97 5.38 8.52
CA LYS A 274 16.17 4.53 8.62
C LYS A 274 15.89 3.19 9.26
N ASP A 275 15.01 3.14 10.26
CA ASP A 275 14.62 1.91 10.94
C ASP A 275 13.69 1.05 10.05
N VAL A 276 12.90 1.68 9.19
CA VAL A 276 12.07 0.99 8.17
C VAL A 276 12.92 0.36 7.08
N ALA A 277 13.93 1.05 6.58
CA ALA A 277 14.81 0.57 5.53
C ALA A 277 15.54 -0.74 5.91
N SER A 278 16.01 -1.48 4.93
CA SER A 278 16.83 -2.69 5.14
C SER A 278 18.22 -2.39 5.72
N GLY A 279 18.59 -1.11 5.76
CA GLY A 279 19.79 -0.59 6.42
C GLY A 279 19.70 0.92 6.60
N PRO A 280 20.38 1.51 7.58
CA PRO A 280 20.21 2.90 7.97
C PRO A 280 20.88 3.91 7.03
N ASN A 281 21.63 3.42 6.04
CA ASN A 281 22.41 4.24 5.11
C ASN A 281 22.27 3.69 3.68
N SER A 282 22.90 4.39 2.71
CA SER A 282 23.06 3.87 1.35
C SER A 282 23.61 2.41 1.40
N PRO A 283 23.10 1.51 0.56
CA PRO A 283 22.16 1.77 -0.54
C PRO A 283 20.67 1.69 -0.15
N TYR A 284 20.32 1.55 1.12
CA TYR A 284 18.94 1.27 1.53
C TYR A 284 18.16 2.50 1.99
N TYR A 285 18.83 3.53 2.52
CA TYR A 285 18.21 4.77 2.93
C TYR A 285 18.88 5.96 2.27
N TYR A 286 18.06 6.88 1.75
CA TYR A 286 18.48 8.11 1.12
C TYR A 286 17.63 9.30 1.55
N TYR A 287 18.28 10.45 1.66
CA TYR A 287 17.62 11.74 1.73
C TYR A 287 17.81 12.52 0.43
N ALA A 288 16.73 12.87 -0.24
CA ALA A 288 16.71 13.66 -1.46
C ALA A 288 16.07 15.03 -1.20
N PRO A 289 16.86 16.11 -1.09
CA PRO A 289 16.34 17.44 -0.77
C PRO A 289 15.55 18.09 -1.90
N ASN A 290 15.73 17.63 -3.13
CA ASN A 290 15.11 18.19 -4.33
C ASN A 290 15.01 17.13 -5.44
N GLY A 291 14.43 17.53 -6.59
CA GLY A 291 14.19 16.64 -7.72
C GLY A 291 15.47 16.09 -8.37
N ASP A 292 16.55 16.86 -8.43
CA ASP A 292 17.81 16.40 -9.01
C ASP A 292 18.46 15.33 -8.14
N ALA A 293 18.48 15.54 -6.83
CA ALA A 293 18.93 14.54 -5.88
C ALA A 293 18.05 13.28 -5.94
N LEU A 294 16.73 13.43 -6.09
CA LEU A 294 15.81 12.31 -6.23
C LEU A 294 16.12 11.46 -7.48
N GLN A 295 16.43 12.08 -8.61
CA GLN A 295 16.84 11.35 -9.81
C GLN A 295 18.12 10.55 -9.58
N GLN A 296 19.11 11.16 -8.91
CA GLN A 296 20.34 10.45 -8.58
C GLN A 296 20.09 9.25 -7.67
N VAL A 297 19.27 9.40 -6.65
CA VAL A 297 18.89 8.32 -5.72
C VAL A 297 18.24 7.15 -6.48
N PHE A 298 17.31 7.43 -7.38
CA PHE A 298 16.70 6.36 -8.18
C PHE A 298 17.72 5.63 -9.08
N ARG A 299 18.72 6.32 -9.62
CA ARG A 299 19.82 5.68 -10.37
C ARG A 299 20.66 4.78 -9.47
N GLU A 300 21.01 5.23 -8.28
CA GLU A 300 21.79 4.44 -7.32
C GLU A 300 21.05 3.17 -6.89
N ILE A 301 19.75 3.27 -6.60
CA ILE A 301 18.91 2.11 -6.28
C ILE A 301 18.82 1.16 -7.46
N ALA A 302 18.60 1.67 -8.68
CA ALA A 302 18.53 0.83 -9.89
C ALA A 302 19.84 0.08 -10.14
N ASN A 303 20.99 0.74 -9.96
CA ASN A 303 22.30 0.11 -10.10
C ASN A 303 22.51 -0.99 -9.05
N HIS A 304 22.19 -0.72 -7.78
CA HIS A 304 22.31 -1.71 -6.72
C HIS A 304 21.40 -2.93 -6.96
N LEU A 305 20.15 -2.72 -7.40
CA LEU A 305 19.24 -3.81 -7.78
C LEU A 305 19.80 -4.63 -8.96
N SER A 306 20.41 -3.96 -9.94
CA SER A 306 21.05 -4.64 -11.08
C SER A 306 22.26 -5.45 -10.67
N GLU A 307 23.09 -4.94 -9.75
CA GLU A 307 24.25 -5.66 -9.20
C GLU A 307 23.83 -6.89 -8.41
N LEU A 308 22.80 -6.79 -7.56
CA LEU A 308 22.25 -7.94 -6.81
C LEU A 308 21.78 -9.06 -7.74
N ARG A 309 21.24 -8.71 -8.90
CA ARG A 309 20.81 -9.69 -9.92
C ARG A 309 21.98 -10.38 -10.61
N LEU A 310 23.12 -9.71 -10.76
CA LEU A 310 24.31 -10.24 -11.42
C LEU A 310 25.24 -11.02 -10.48
N ALA A 311 25.13 -10.79 -9.17
CA ALA A 311 26.00 -11.39 -8.15
C ALA A 311 25.60 -12.83 -7.76
N LYS A 312 24.52 -13.34 -8.29
CA LYS A 312 23.97 -14.68 -8.04
C LYS A 312 23.90 -15.47 -9.35
#